data_09fe3e4d4a0c2897805f85bc78015e7d
#
_entry.id   09fe3e4d4a0c2897805f85bc78015e7d
#
_cell.length_a   1.000
_cell.length_b   1.000
_cell.length_c   1.000
_cell.angle_alpha   90.00
_cell.angle_beta   90.00
_cell.angle_gamma   90.00
#
_symmetry.space_group_name_H-M   'P 1'
#
loop_
_entity.id
_entity.type
_entity.pdbx_description
1 polymer ?
#
loop_
_entity_poly.entity_id
_entity_poly.type
_entity_poly.pdbx_seq_one_letter_code
_entity_poly.pdbx_strand_id
1 'polypeptide(L)'
;EVQSIHQNNLAAMGELYTTILETAESLRGMEKLFKDLYARRNFVTTLFEELTNLRCKQAKQYAAAGVDILRLGDDIGDQKGMLISPDIWRELLKPRLRRIIDMAKDEKEDLLVFYHSDGDCREVIPDLIEIGVDVLNPVQPEVMDPASIKKQYGDRLAFWGTVGVQETLPFGSPEKVRETVRERIKTVGKGGGLLLAPTHILDEEVPWENIMAFFDAIEEYGVYS
;
A
#
# COMPACT_ATOMS: atom_id res chain seq x y z
N GLU A 1 3.29 -18.04 -16.57
CA GLU A 1 3.64 -17.78 -15.15
C GLU A 1 2.36 -17.66 -14.30
N VAL A 2 1.42 -16.74 -14.58
CA VAL A 2 0.15 -16.58 -13.85
C VAL A 2 -0.65 -17.88 -13.76
N GLN A 3 -0.82 -18.60 -14.88
CA GLN A 3 -1.50 -19.91 -14.89
C GLN A 3 -0.86 -20.94 -13.94
N SER A 4 0.47 -20.94 -13.83
CA SER A 4 1.18 -21.84 -12.90
C SER A 4 0.94 -21.45 -11.43
N ILE A 5 0.80 -20.15 -11.13
CA ILE A 5 0.45 -19.66 -9.80
C ILE A 5 -0.98 -20.13 -9.43
N HIS A 6 -1.93 -19.94 -10.33
CA HIS A 6 -3.33 -20.36 -10.14
C HIS A 6 -3.47 -21.89 -9.98
N GLN A 7 -2.69 -22.69 -10.72
CA GLN A 7 -2.68 -24.16 -10.57
C GLN A 7 -2.25 -24.61 -9.18
N ASN A 8 -1.50 -23.78 -8.45
CA ASN A 8 -1.11 -24.02 -7.06
C ASN A 8 -2.06 -23.38 -6.03
N ASN A 9 -3.24 -22.92 -6.45
CA ASN A 9 -4.21 -22.25 -5.58
C ASN A 9 -3.68 -20.95 -4.92
N LEU A 10 -2.80 -20.24 -5.62
CA LEU A 10 -2.21 -18.98 -5.16
C LEU A 10 -2.72 -17.81 -6.01
N ALA A 11 -2.86 -16.65 -5.38
CA ALA A 11 -3.17 -15.40 -6.08
C ALA A 11 -1.91 -14.84 -6.77
N ALA A 12 -2.07 -14.34 -8.00
CA ALA A 12 -1.00 -13.73 -8.77
C ALA A 12 -1.05 -12.19 -8.61
N MET A 13 0.09 -11.59 -8.28
CA MET A 13 0.24 -10.13 -8.15
C MET A 13 1.13 -9.57 -9.25
N GLY A 14 0.64 -8.52 -9.96
CA GLY A 14 1.44 -7.70 -10.85
C GLY A 14 1.94 -6.45 -10.11
N GLU A 15 3.22 -6.11 -10.26
CA GLU A 15 3.83 -5.03 -9.48
C GLU A 15 4.21 -3.81 -10.34
N LEU A 16 3.68 -2.65 -9.96
CA LEU A 16 4.10 -1.31 -10.38
C LEU A 16 4.53 -0.50 -9.14
N TYR A 17 5.50 -1.05 -8.40
CA TYR A 17 5.86 -0.68 -7.03
C TYR A 17 6.10 0.81 -6.84
N THR A 18 6.93 1.45 -7.68
CA THR A 18 7.11 2.90 -7.72
C THR A 18 6.29 3.45 -8.88
N THR A 19 5.11 4.00 -8.59
CA THR A 19 4.14 4.26 -9.67
C THR A 19 4.46 5.55 -10.44
N ILE A 20 4.41 6.71 -9.80
CA ILE A 20 4.61 8.01 -10.45
C ILE A 20 5.61 8.86 -9.67
N LEU A 21 5.32 9.16 -8.39
CA LEU A 21 6.08 10.11 -7.59
C LEU A 21 7.49 9.62 -7.34
N GLU A 22 7.66 8.43 -6.78
CA GLU A 22 8.98 7.86 -6.48
C GLU A 22 9.80 7.57 -7.76
N THR A 23 9.15 7.19 -8.87
CA THR A 23 9.84 7.08 -10.15
C THR A 23 10.35 8.44 -10.61
N ALA A 24 9.55 9.50 -10.48
CA ALA A 24 9.97 10.85 -10.80
C ALA A 24 11.08 11.35 -9.87
N GLU A 25 11.03 11.00 -8.59
CA GLU A 25 12.09 11.27 -7.62
C GLU A 25 13.41 10.59 -8.01
N SER A 26 13.35 9.34 -8.39
CA SER A 26 14.52 8.57 -8.86
C SER A 26 15.15 9.20 -10.11
N LEU A 27 14.33 9.73 -11.03
CA LEU A 27 14.80 10.36 -12.27
C LEU A 27 15.29 11.79 -12.05
N ARG A 28 14.68 12.57 -11.18
CA ARG A 28 14.93 14.01 -11.01
C ARG A 28 15.75 14.35 -9.77
N GLY A 29 15.75 13.47 -8.77
CA GLY A 29 16.18 13.74 -7.40
C GLY A 29 15.08 14.44 -6.60
N MET A 30 14.79 13.91 -5.39
CA MET A 30 13.69 14.33 -4.51
C MET A 30 13.65 15.85 -4.28
N GLU A 31 14.76 16.45 -3.86
CA GLU A 31 14.83 17.90 -3.57
C GLU A 31 14.47 18.75 -4.79
N LYS A 32 14.98 18.36 -5.97
CA LYS A 32 14.71 19.09 -7.21
C LYS A 32 13.27 18.90 -7.67
N LEU A 33 12.74 17.68 -7.58
CA LEU A 33 11.36 17.38 -7.93
C LEU A 33 10.39 18.20 -7.05
N PHE A 34 10.61 18.24 -5.74
CA PHE A 34 9.74 18.97 -4.83
C PHE A 34 9.80 20.49 -5.07
N LYS A 35 10.95 21.05 -5.38
CA LYS A 35 11.06 22.45 -5.83
C LYS A 35 10.33 22.67 -7.17
N ASP A 36 10.47 21.76 -8.11
CA ASP A 36 9.84 21.84 -9.44
C ASP A 36 8.31 21.74 -9.37
N LEU A 37 7.73 21.05 -8.37
CA LEU A 37 6.28 21.02 -8.12
C LEU A 37 5.67 22.42 -8.01
N TYR A 38 6.44 23.40 -7.54
CA TYR A 38 5.99 24.78 -7.39
C TYR A 38 6.58 25.70 -8.48
N ALA A 39 7.85 25.55 -8.79
CA ALA A 39 8.56 26.49 -9.65
C ALA A 39 8.51 26.13 -11.15
N ARG A 40 8.30 24.84 -11.49
CA ARG A 40 8.35 24.34 -12.87
C ARG A 40 7.19 23.39 -13.17
N ARG A 41 5.97 23.83 -12.88
CA ARG A 41 4.75 23.03 -12.95
C ARG A 41 4.58 22.28 -14.28
N ASN A 42 4.81 22.97 -15.41
CA ASN A 42 4.69 22.35 -16.73
C ASN A 42 5.67 21.19 -16.93
N PHE A 43 6.91 21.31 -16.43
CA PHE A 43 7.89 20.23 -16.50
C PHE A 43 7.41 19.00 -15.69
N VAL A 44 6.97 19.21 -14.45
CA VAL A 44 6.47 18.12 -13.60
C VAL A 44 5.23 17.46 -14.20
N THR A 45 4.30 18.27 -14.71
CA THR A 45 3.09 17.77 -15.37
C THR A 45 3.45 16.88 -16.57
N THR A 46 4.41 17.29 -17.41
CA THR A 46 4.88 16.49 -18.54
C THR A 46 5.55 15.20 -18.07
N LEU A 47 6.44 15.27 -17.06
CA LEU A 47 7.12 14.11 -16.51
C LEU A 47 6.11 13.08 -15.96
N PHE A 48 5.16 13.54 -15.14
CA PHE A 48 4.13 12.67 -14.59
C PHE A 48 3.22 12.08 -15.67
N GLU A 49 2.94 12.83 -16.74
CA GLU A 49 2.15 12.35 -17.87
C GLU A 49 2.84 11.20 -18.61
N GLU A 50 4.13 11.34 -18.90
CA GLU A 50 4.90 10.30 -19.57
C GLU A 50 5.00 9.03 -18.71
N LEU A 51 5.26 9.19 -17.40
CA LEU A 51 5.25 8.06 -16.46
C LEU A 51 3.88 7.38 -16.41
N THR A 52 2.80 8.18 -16.36
CA THR A 52 1.44 7.64 -16.35
C THR A 52 1.14 6.84 -17.61
N ASN A 53 1.51 7.35 -18.78
CA ASN A 53 1.34 6.65 -20.06
C ASN A 53 2.07 5.30 -20.09
N LEU A 54 3.27 5.23 -19.49
CA LEU A 54 4.01 3.99 -19.34
C LEU A 54 3.27 3.02 -18.39
N ARG A 55 2.86 3.52 -17.21
CA ARG A 55 2.17 2.71 -16.19
C ARG A 55 0.82 2.18 -16.66
N CYS A 56 0.06 2.97 -17.43
CA CYS A 56 -1.18 2.51 -18.06
C CYS A 56 -0.96 1.28 -18.96
N LYS A 57 0.10 1.31 -19.79
CA LYS A 57 0.44 0.17 -20.66
C LYS A 57 0.82 -1.07 -19.84
N GLN A 58 1.63 -0.88 -18.80
CA GLN A 58 2.04 -1.98 -17.91
C GLN A 58 0.85 -2.56 -17.13
N ALA A 59 0.01 -1.70 -16.55
CA ALA A 59 -1.19 -2.11 -15.82
C ALA A 59 -2.13 -2.93 -16.68
N LYS A 60 -2.40 -2.48 -17.92
CA LYS A 60 -3.17 -3.23 -18.91
C LYS A 60 -2.55 -4.59 -19.22
N GLN A 61 -1.23 -4.68 -19.38
CA GLN A 61 -0.54 -5.95 -19.65
C GLN A 61 -0.64 -6.92 -18.47
N TYR A 62 -0.53 -6.45 -17.22
CA TYR A 62 -0.75 -7.29 -16.05
C TYR A 62 -2.19 -7.81 -15.98
N ALA A 63 -3.18 -6.93 -16.17
CA ALA A 63 -4.59 -7.33 -16.20
C ALA A 63 -4.88 -8.36 -17.31
N ALA A 64 -4.38 -8.13 -18.53
CA ALA A 64 -4.49 -9.07 -19.65
C ALA A 64 -3.78 -10.41 -19.40
N ALA A 65 -2.71 -10.41 -18.60
CA ALA A 65 -2.03 -11.65 -18.17
C ALA A 65 -2.83 -12.44 -17.13
N GLY A 66 -3.91 -11.85 -16.57
CA GLY A 66 -4.83 -12.48 -15.63
C GLY A 66 -4.40 -12.42 -14.18
N VAL A 67 -3.57 -11.43 -13.76
CA VAL A 67 -3.24 -11.26 -12.34
C VAL A 67 -4.49 -10.95 -11.51
N ASP A 68 -4.49 -11.34 -10.24
CA ASP A 68 -5.61 -11.12 -9.34
C ASP A 68 -5.49 -9.77 -8.61
N ILE A 69 -4.27 -9.31 -8.41
CA ILE A 69 -3.96 -8.09 -7.69
C ILE A 69 -2.98 -7.25 -8.53
N LEU A 70 -3.27 -5.98 -8.71
CA LEU A 70 -2.33 -4.98 -9.22
C LEU A 70 -1.81 -4.15 -8.06
N ARG A 71 -0.51 -4.26 -7.77
CA ARG A 71 0.17 -3.45 -6.77
C ARG A 71 0.66 -2.15 -7.38
N LEU A 72 0.11 -1.05 -6.89
CA LEU A 72 0.58 0.31 -7.09
C LEU A 72 1.21 0.82 -5.78
N GLY A 73 2.01 1.87 -5.84
CA GLY A 73 2.52 2.52 -4.65
C GLY A 73 3.46 3.65 -4.98
N ASP A 74 3.37 4.66 -4.15
CA ASP A 74 4.34 5.75 -3.99
C ASP A 74 4.28 6.16 -2.52
N ASP A 75 5.41 6.34 -1.87
CA ASP A 75 5.45 6.91 -0.53
C ASP A 75 5.08 8.39 -0.60
N ILE A 76 3.86 8.68 -0.18
CA ILE A 76 3.28 10.03 -0.19
C ILE A 76 3.20 10.66 1.20
N GLY A 77 3.56 9.90 2.24
CA GLY A 77 3.59 10.30 3.64
C GLY A 77 4.95 10.10 4.31
N ASP A 78 5.14 10.76 5.42
CA ASP A 78 6.23 10.52 6.38
C ASP A 78 5.68 10.38 7.80
N GLN A 79 6.56 10.44 8.81
CA GLN A 79 6.17 10.33 10.23
C GLN A 79 5.33 11.52 10.74
N LYS A 80 5.19 12.60 9.98
CA LYS A 80 4.54 13.85 10.39
C LYS A 80 3.30 14.20 9.56
N GLY A 81 3.13 13.56 8.41
CA GLY A 81 2.04 13.83 7.49
C GLY A 81 2.44 13.57 6.03
N MET A 82 1.74 14.21 5.10
CA MET A 82 2.03 14.04 3.69
C MET A 82 3.30 14.79 3.25
N LEU A 83 4.12 14.15 2.41
CA LEU A 83 5.35 14.72 1.82
C LEU A 83 5.04 15.90 0.88
N ILE A 84 3.91 15.86 0.21
CA ILE A 84 3.37 16.95 -0.62
C ILE A 84 1.96 17.29 -0.13
N SER A 85 1.52 18.54 -0.34
CA SER A 85 0.19 18.91 0.14
C SER A 85 -0.89 18.04 -0.50
N PRO A 86 -1.98 17.71 0.23
CA PRO A 86 -3.11 16.98 -0.32
C PRO A 86 -3.68 17.61 -1.60
N ASP A 87 -3.68 18.94 -1.69
CA ASP A 87 -4.18 19.65 -2.88
C ASP A 87 -3.30 19.42 -4.11
N ILE A 88 -1.97 19.44 -3.95
CA ILE A 88 -1.03 19.09 -5.04
C ILE A 88 -1.19 17.62 -5.42
N TRP A 89 -1.33 16.74 -4.46
CA TRP A 89 -1.57 15.32 -4.71
C TRP A 89 -2.88 15.11 -5.50
N ARG A 90 -3.97 15.75 -5.08
CA ARG A 90 -5.28 15.69 -5.77
C ARG A 90 -5.22 16.26 -7.18
N GLU A 91 -4.47 17.33 -7.39
CA GLU A 91 -4.32 17.94 -8.71
C GLU A 91 -3.45 17.10 -9.65
N LEU A 92 -2.31 16.61 -9.17
CA LEU A 92 -1.30 16.00 -10.03
C LEU A 92 -1.29 14.49 -10.06
N LEU A 93 -1.51 13.82 -8.92
CA LEU A 93 -1.36 12.37 -8.81
C LEU A 93 -2.69 11.63 -8.88
N LYS A 94 -3.72 12.08 -8.16
CA LYS A 94 -5.04 11.43 -8.13
C LYS A 94 -5.60 11.13 -9.53
N PRO A 95 -5.71 12.08 -10.48
CA PRO A 95 -6.28 11.80 -11.79
C PRO A 95 -5.44 10.84 -12.64
N ARG A 96 -4.14 10.81 -12.40
CA ARG A 96 -3.20 9.91 -13.08
C ARG A 96 -3.28 8.49 -12.54
N LEU A 97 -3.33 8.34 -11.21
CA LEU A 97 -3.56 7.05 -10.55
C LEU A 97 -4.91 6.46 -10.99
N ARG A 98 -5.98 7.28 -11.00
CA ARG A 98 -7.30 6.86 -11.50
C ARG A 98 -7.17 6.28 -12.91
N ARG A 99 -6.50 6.99 -13.83
CA ARG A 99 -6.34 6.53 -15.22
C ARG A 99 -5.60 5.19 -15.33
N ILE A 100 -4.60 4.94 -14.47
CA ILE A 100 -3.88 3.66 -14.41
C ILE A 100 -4.81 2.55 -13.94
N ILE A 101 -5.60 2.82 -12.89
CA ILE A 101 -6.56 1.88 -12.31
C ILE A 101 -7.67 1.56 -13.30
N ASP A 102 -8.29 2.59 -13.90
CA ASP A 102 -9.35 2.41 -14.90
C ASP A 102 -8.86 1.56 -16.07
N MET A 103 -7.66 1.82 -16.59
CA MET A 103 -7.06 1.05 -17.69
C MET A 103 -6.88 -0.45 -17.35
N ALA A 104 -6.55 -0.75 -16.09
CA ALA A 104 -6.41 -2.13 -15.64
C ALA A 104 -7.78 -2.80 -15.41
N LYS A 105 -8.72 -2.10 -14.76
CA LYS A 105 -10.08 -2.62 -14.48
C LYS A 105 -10.93 -2.73 -15.73
N ASP A 106 -10.73 -1.89 -16.74
CA ASP A 106 -11.36 -2.04 -18.08
C ASP A 106 -10.94 -3.35 -18.78
N GLU A 107 -9.71 -3.83 -18.54
CA GLU A 107 -9.21 -5.09 -19.07
C GLU A 107 -9.65 -6.30 -18.23
N LYS A 108 -9.70 -6.15 -16.88
CA LYS A 108 -10.12 -7.17 -15.91
C LYS A 108 -10.90 -6.54 -14.77
N GLU A 109 -12.25 -6.60 -14.83
CA GLU A 109 -13.16 -5.91 -13.92
C GLU A 109 -12.99 -6.34 -12.44
N ASP A 110 -12.71 -7.61 -12.19
CA ASP A 110 -12.55 -8.20 -10.85
C ASP A 110 -11.14 -8.05 -10.27
N LEU A 111 -10.25 -7.29 -10.95
CA LEU A 111 -8.89 -7.01 -10.50
C LEU A 111 -8.90 -6.19 -9.21
N LEU A 112 -8.24 -6.69 -8.16
CA LEU A 112 -8.04 -5.95 -6.93
C LEU A 112 -6.86 -4.97 -7.08
N VAL A 113 -7.05 -3.75 -6.62
CA VAL A 113 -6.01 -2.71 -6.62
C VAL A 113 -5.46 -2.53 -5.21
N PHE A 114 -4.19 -2.87 -5.06
CA PHE A 114 -3.41 -2.67 -3.84
C PHE A 114 -2.62 -1.36 -3.98
N TYR A 115 -2.65 -0.51 -2.96
CA TYR A 115 -1.87 0.72 -2.91
C TYR A 115 -0.97 0.75 -1.69
N HIS A 116 0.33 0.93 -1.93
CA HIS A 116 1.35 1.09 -0.90
C HIS A 116 1.71 2.55 -0.70
N SER A 117 1.77 2.96 0.56
CA SER A 117 2.43 4.19 0.99
C SER A 117 2.84 4.05 2.44
N ASP A 118 4.11 4.13 2.72
CA ASP A 118 4.57 4.34 4.09
C ASP A 118 4.18 5.73 4.59
N GLY A 119 4.28 5.92 5.91
CA GLY A 119 3.96 7.17 6.56
C GLY A 119 2.47 7.49 6.66
N ASP A 120 2.17 8.73 6.99
CA ASP A 120 0.80 9.21 7.22
C ASP A 120 0.15 9.73 5.94
N CYS A 121 -0.68 8.90 5.33
CA CYS A 121 -1.47 9.25 4.14
C CYS A 121 -2.97 9.44 4.43
N ARG A 122 -3.37 9.60 5.71
CA ARG A 122 -4.79 9.65 6.14
C ARG A 122 -5.64 10.66 5.36
N GLU A 123 -5.08 11.81 5.02
CA GLU A 123 -5.82 12.89 4.35
C GLU A 123 -6.33 12.52 2.95
N VAL A 124 -5.71 11.54 2.30
CA VAL A 124 -6.07 11.10 0.94
C VAL A 124 -6.66 9.69 0.86
N ILE A 125 -6.86 9.00 1.98
CA ILE A 125 -7.54 7.69 1.99
C ILE A 125 -8.92 7.76 1.30
N PRO A 126 -9.79 8.77 1.55
CA PRO A 126 -11.05 8.89 0.84
C PRO A 126 -10.88 9.03 -0.68
N ASP A 127 -9.83 9.73 -1.11
CA ASP A 127 -9.50 9.90 -2.52
C ASP A 127 -9.00 8.60 -3.16
N LEU A 128 -8.19 7.81 -2.42
CA LEU A 128 -7.73 6.49 -2.86
C LEU A 128 -8.91 5.53 -3.08
N ILE A 129 -9.87 5.52 -2.16
CA ILE A 129 -11.10 4.74 -2.30
C ILE A 129 -11.89 5.20 -3.53
N GLU A 130 -12.04 6.51 -3.72
CA GLU A 130 -12.80 7.09 -4.85
C GLU A 130 -12.22 6.70 -6.21
N ILE A 131 -10.90 6.56 -6.31
CA ILE A 131 -10.23 6.16 -7.55
C ILE A 131 -10.12 4.65 -7.75
N GLY A 132 -10.66 3.84 -6.82
CA GLY A 132 -10.80 2.40 -6.97
C GLY A 132 -9.69 1.55 -6.34
N VAL A 133 -9.02 2.06 -5.30
CA VAL A 133 -8.13 1.26 -4.44
C VAL A 133 -8.98 0.34 -3.57
N ASP A 134 -8.65 -0.95 -3.55
CA ASP A 134 -9.35 -2.00 -2.80
C ASP A 134 -8.59 -2.40 -1.52
N VAL A 135 -7.25 -2.32 -1.55
CA VAL A 135 -6.37 -2.73 -0.44
C VAL A 135 -5.37 -1.63 -0.11
N LEU A 136 -5.34 -1.20 1.14
CA LEU A 136 -4.36 -0.23 1.64
C LEU A 136 -3.24 -0.93 2.42
N ASN A 137 -2.01 -0.56 2.14
CA ASN A 137 -0.80 -1.09 2.77
C ASN A 137 0.17 0.07 3.06
N PRO A 138 0.88 0.06 4.20
CA PRO A 138 0.81 -0.96 5.26
C PRO A 138 -0.10 -0.57 6.43
N VAL A 139 -0.66 0.65 6.47
CA VAL A 139 -1.30 1.27 7.65
C VAL A 139 -0.38 1.19 8.86
N GLN A 140 0.68 1.98 8.79
CA GLN A 140 1.78 1.99 9.73
C GLN A 140 1.31 2.46 11.12
N PRO A 141 1.36 1.59 12.18
CA PRO A 141 0.74 1.90 13.47
C PRO A 141 1.44 3.03 14.23
N GLU A 142 2.70 3.31 13.93
CA GLU A 142 3.47 4.39 14.53
C GLU A 142 2.96 5.78 14.15
N VAL A 143 2.20 5.89 13.05
CA VAL A 143 1.66 7.17 12.54
C VAL A 143 0.16 7.17 12.30
N MET A 144 -0.45 6.01 12.04
CA MET A 144 -1.89 5.84 11.81
C MET A 144 -2.42 4.70 12.68
N ASP A 145 -3.34 4.98 13.60
CA ASP A 145 -3.97 3.91 14.38
C ASP A 145 -4.81 2.97 13.49
N PRO A 146 -4.39 1.70 13.29
CA PRO A 146 -5.07 0.79 12.38
C PRO A 146 -6.53 0.50 12.76
N ALA A 147 -6.86 0.50 14.06
CA ALA A 147 -8.23 0.28 14.52
C ALA A 147 -9.16 1.45 14.14
N SER A 148 -8.67 2.68 14.26
CA SER A 148 -9.40 3.88 13.81
C SER A 148 -9.59 3.90 12.30
N ILE A 149 -8.57 3.56 11.52
CA ILE A 149 -8.65 3.46 10.06
C ILE A 149 -9.65 2.38 9.65
N LYS A 150 -9.59 1.19 10.27
CA LYS A 150 -10.58 0.12 10.06
C LYS A 150 -12.01 0.58 10.37
N LYS A 151 -12.22 1.25 11.49
CA LYS A 151 -13.55 1.75 11.88
C LYS A 151 -14.13 2.73 10.85
N GLN A 152 -13.27 3.54 10.23
CA GLN A 152 -13.70 4.58 9.30
C GLN A 152 -13.88 4.10 7.87
N TYR A 153 -13.06 3.14 7.41
CA TYR A 153 -12.99 2.76 6.00
C TYR A 153 -13.12 1.25 5.75
N GLY A 154 -13.23 0.43 6.79
CA GLY A 154 -13.18 -1.02 6.68
C GLY A 154 -14.40 -1.68 6.01
N ASP A 155 -15.42 -0.90 5.64
CA ASP A 155 -16.53 -1.29 4.77
C ASP A 155 -16.19 -1.19 3.28
N ARG A 156 -15.11 -0.48 2.92
CA ARG A 156 -14.70 -0.19 1.55
C ARG A 156 -13.25 -0.56 1.25
N LEU A 157 -12.41 -0.73 2.28
CA LEU A 157 -11.01 -1.10 2.14
C LEU A 157 -10.69 -2.37 2.91
N ALA A 158 -9.90 -3.23 2.30
CA ALA A 158 -9.09 -4.21 2.99
C ALA A 158 -7.74 -3.61 3.40
N PHE A 159 -7.09 -4.22 4.38
CA PHE A 159 -5.82 -3.78 4.93
C PHE A 159 -4.80 -4.90 4.85
N TRP A 160 -3.60 -4.57 4.41
CA TRP A 160 -2.48 -5.52 4.38
C TRP A 160 -1.30 -4.92 5.13
N GLY A 161 -0.90 -5.51 6.27
CA GLY A 161 0.17 -5.00 7.12
C GLY A 161 -0.22 -4.92 8.58
N THR A 162 -0.12 -3.74 9.16
CA THR A 162 -0.56 -3.31 10.50
C THR A 162 0.28 -3.75 11.70
N VAL A 163 1.35 -4.53 11.52
CA VAL A 163 2.29 -4.84 12.60
C VAL A 163 3.61 -4.10 12.36
N GLY A 164 3.90 -3.15 13.24
CA GLY A 164 4.97 -2.18 13.06
C GLY A 164 6.37 -2.78 13.10
N VAL A 165 7.20 -2.34 12.15
CA VAL A 165 8.62 -2.71 12.04
C VAL A 165 9.54 -1.65 12.65
N GLN A 166 9.00 -0.56 13.19
CA GLN A 166 9.80 0.50 13.82
C GLN A 166 9.85 0.37 15.35
N GLU A 167 8.87 -0.28 15.96
CA GLU A 167 8.79 -0.44 17.42
C GLU A 167 8.47 -1.88 17.83
N THR A 168 7.33 -2.43 17.37
CA THR A 168 6.80 -3.70 17.86
C THR A 168 7.73 -4.87 17.57
N LEU A 169 8.11 -5.06 16.30
CA LEU A 169 8.89 -6.21 15.88
C LEU A 169 10.36 -6.12 16.28
N PRO A 170 11.07 -4.97 16.15
CA PRO A 170 12.47 -4.93 16.52
C PRO A 170 12.71 -4.82 18.05
N PHE A 171 11.84 -4.11 18.77
CA PHE A 171 12.12 -3.72 20.17
C PHE A 171 11.10 -4.26 21.19
N GLY A 172 10.01 -4.89 20.74
CA GLY A 172 9.06 -5.57 21.62
C GLY A 172 9.60 -6.90 22.13
N SER A 173 9.02 -7.42 23.24
CA SER A 173 9.22 -8.82 23.60
C SER A 173 8.37 -9.75 22.73
N PRO A 174 8.69 -11.06 22.66
CA PRO A 174 7.82 -12.04 21.96
C PRO A 174 6.36 -11.99 22.42
N GLU A 175 6.12 -11.80 23.74
CA GLU A 175 4.78 -11.66 24.29
C GLU A 175 4.07 -10.41 23.76
N LYS A 176 4.80 -9.29 23.65
CA LYS A 176 4.24 -8.04 23.08
C LYS A 176 3.88 -8.20 21.61
N VAL A 177 4.72 -8.91 20.84
CA VAL A 177 4.41 -9.25 19.44
C VAL A 177 3.13 -10.07 19.35
N ARG A 178 3.00 -11.13 20.15
CA ARG A 178 1.79 -11.98 20.21
C ARG A 178 0.54 -11.18 20.60
N GLU A 179 0.65 -10.32 21.61
CA GLU A 179 -0.44 -9.43 22.03
C GLU A 179 -0.87 -8.49 20.91
N THR A 180 0.09 -7.90 20.19
CA THR A 180 -0.17 -7.00 19.06
C THR A 180 -0.89 -7.73 17.93
N VAL A 181 -0.42 -8.92 17.54
CA VAL A 181 -1.07 -9.77 16.53
C VAL A 181 -2.53 -10.07 16.94
N ARG A 182 -2.73 -10.53 18.17
CA ARG A 182 -4.07 -10.83 18.73
C ARG A 182 -4.98 -9.59 18.70
N GLU A 183 -4.44 -8.44 19.05
CA GLU A 183 -5.19 -7.17 19.05
C GLU A 183 -5.57 -6.76 17.64
N ARG A 184 -4.65 -6.84 16.65
CA ARG A 184 -4.94 -6.54 15.24
C ARG A 184 -6.02 -7.45 14.67
N ILE A 185 -5.97 -8.75 14.94
CA ILE A 185 -6.99 -9.70 14.51
C ILE A 185 -8.37 -9.32 15.09
N LYS A 186 -8.44 -8.96 16.38
CA LYS A 186 -9.68 -8.60 17.06
C LYS A 186 -10.26 -7.26 16.60
N THR A 187 -9.44 -6.30 16.22
CA THR A 187 -9.86 -4.93 15.88
C THR A 187 -9.94 -4.74 14.37
N VAL A 188 -8.83 -4.88 13.67
CA VAL A 188 -8.74 -4.68 12.23
C VAL A 188 -9.30 -5.86 11.45
N GLY A 189 -9.11 -7.08 11.96
CA GLY A 189 -9.62 -8.32 11.37
C GLY A 189 -11.12 -8.53 11.54
N LYS A 190 -11.77 -7.78 12.45
CA LYS A 190 -13.20 -7.94 12.70
C LYS A 190 -14.04 -7.72 11.44
N GLY A 191 -14.81 -8.74 11.05
CA GLY A 191 -15.63 -8.70 9.84
C GLY A 191 -14.85 -8.96 8.55
N GLY A 192 -13.59 -9.39 8.64
CA GLY A 192 -12.74 -9.67 7.47
C GLY A 192 -11.94 -8.46 6.96
N GLY A 193 -11.29 -8.62 5.81
CA GLY A 193 -10.53 -7.55 5.15
C GLY A 193 -9.20 -7.20 5.81
N LEU A 194 -8.57 -8.14 6.55
CA LEU A 194 -7.21 -8.00 7.03
C LEU A 194 -6.33 -9.13 6.50
N LEU A 195 -5.26 -8.78 5.81
CA LEU A 195 -4.11 -9.64 5.57
C LEU A 195 -2.99 -9.16 6.48
N LEU A 196 -2.84 -9.85 7.62
CA LEU A 196 -1.89 -9.46 8.65
C LEU A 196 -0.46 -9.69 8.17
N ALA A 197 0.36 -8.66 8.23
CA ALA A 197 1.76 -8.69 7.84
C ALA A 197 2.56 -7.64 8.63
N PRO A 198 3.89 -7.74 8.64
CA PRO A 198 4.74 -6.61 8.99
C PRO A 198 4.47 -5.41 8.07
N THR A 199 4.67 -4.19 8.58
CA THR A 199 4.43 -2.97 7.78
C THR A 199 5.47 -2.74 6.69
N HIS A 200 6.64 -3.36 6.81
CA HIS A 200 7.71 -3.29 5.82
C HIS A 200 8.54 -4.58 5.84
N ILE A 201 9.63 -4.63 5.10
CA ILE A 201 10.63 -5.71 5.13
C ILE A 201 11.15 -5.87 6.57
N LEU A 202 11.36 -7.13 6.96
CA LEU A 202 12.01 -7.44 8.23
C LEU A 202 13.52 -7.29 8.05
N ASP A 203 14.08 -6.26 8.65
CA ASP A 203 15.51 -6.01 8.65
C ASP A 203 16.23 -6.86 9.72
N GLU A 204 17.57 -6.88 9.68
CA GLU A 204 18.42 -7.66 10.59
C GLU A 204 18.29 -7.27 12.09
N GLU A 205 17.68 -6.13 12.37
CA GLU A 205 17.40 -5.65 13.72
C GLU A 205 16.25 -6.41 14.40
N VAL A 206 15.42 -7.10 13.64
CA VAL A 206 14.29 -7.85 14.19
C VAL A 206 14.77 -9.18 14.78
N PRO A 207 14.65 -9.40 16.09
CA PRO A 207 15.06 -10.65 16.73
C PRO A 207 14.29 -11.85 16.16
N TRP A 208 15.00 -12.98 15.96
CA TRP A 208 14.39 -14.19 15.43
C TRP A 208 13.21 -14.69 16.26
N GLU A 209 13.32 -14.58 17.59
CA GLU A 209 12.24 -14.93 18.52
C GLU A 209 10.97 -14.08 18.30
N ASN A 210 11.08 -12.82 17.88
CA ASN A 210 9.95 -11.96 17.55
C ASN A 210 9.33 -12.36 16.21
N ILE A 211 10.14 -12.76 15.24
CA ILE A 211 9.65 -13.30 13.96
C ILE A 211 8.84 -14.58 14.21
N MET A 212 9.37 -15.50 15.03
CA MET A 212 8.66 -16.74 15.38
C MET A 212 7.39 -16.45 16.15
N ALA A 213 7.44 -15.55 17.14
CA ALA A 213 6.25 -15.14 17.91
C ALA A 213 5.16 -14.54 17.03
N PHE A 214 5.53 -13.81 15.97
CA PHE A 214 4.58 -13.28 15.00
C PHE A 214 3.84 -14.40 14.24
N PHE A 215 4.57 -15.38 13.69
CA PHE A 215 3.96 -16.51 12.96
C PHE A 215 3.13 -17.41 13.88
N ASP A 216 3.67 -17.79 15.05
CA ASP A 216 2.94 -18.61 16.03
C ASP A 216 1.63 -17.94 16.46
N ALA A 217 1.63 -16.62 16.64
CA ALA A 217 0.43 -15.88 17.01
C ALA A 217 -0.60 -15.84 15.87
N ILE A 218 -0.15 -15.78 14.61
CA ILE A 218 -1.06 -15.88 13.45
C ILE A 218 -1.70 -17.25 13.39
N GLU A 219 -0.94 -18.33 13.59
CA GLU A 219 -1.49 -19.69 13.63
C GLU A 219 -2.51 -19.87 14.76
N GLU A 220 -2.24 -19.31 15.94
CA GLU A 220 -3.11 -19.43 17.11
C GLU A 220 -4.40 -18.60 17.00
N TYR A 221 -4.31 -17.36 16.49
CA TYR A 221 -5.41 -16.39 16.54
C TYR A 221 -6.02 -16.07 15.18
N GLY A 222 -5.37 -16.46 14.06
CA GLY A 222 -5.72 -16.04 12.71
C GLY A 222 -6.90 -16.75 12.07
N VAL A 223 -7.62 -17.58 12.80
CA VAL A 223 -8.81 -18.27 12.30
C VAL A 223 -10.02 -17.34 12.42
N TYR A 224 -10.59 -16.97 11.29
CA TYR A 224 -11.88 -16.27 11.26
C TYR A 224 -12.99 -17.25 11.66
N SER A 225 -13.69 -16.92 12.73
CA SER A 225 -14.87 -17.66 13.22
C SER A 225 -16.16 -17.04 12.71
#